data_8213ebadcbca39c703c49d0955a2f369
#
_entry.id   8213ebadcbca39c703c49d0955a2f369
#
_cell.length_a   1.000
_cell.length_b   1.000
_cell.length_c   1.000
_cell.angle_alpha   90.00
_cell.angle_beta   90.00
_cell.angle_gamma   90.00
#
_symmetry.space_group_name_H-M   'P 1'
#
loop_
_entity.id
_entity.type
_entity.pdbx_description
1 polymer ?
#
loop_
_entity_poly.entity_id
_entity_poly.type
_entity_poly.pdbx_seq_one_letter_code
_entity_poly.pdbx_strand_id
1 'polypeptide(L)'
;MVTITAATPEPKKTEGQPHAGSRLFPNAANSGLPKPVNLAALLCATEGCSNEASMQCPMCLKLGAPSTRFCSQQCFKGSWAQHAQTHTRFQRAQDFVPPTFRYTGTLRPSYVTPRLPSPAVPRPDYALTGNPVSEDQSKFQRIAPVFTPAQVDSIRAAARLGREALDLAAHMCVPGALPDDIDRAVHQYIVARGGYPSTLNYRGFPKSLCISINEVVCHGIPDMRPLQDGDIVNVDVTAFLNGPFPRLSSVLYFL
;
A
#
# COMPACT_ATOMS: atom_id res chain seq x y z
N MET A 1 10.41 -7.39 7.10
CA MET A 1 10.64 -8.47 6.13
C MET A 1 9.72 -9.63 6.54
N VAL A 2 8.71 -9.95 5.75
CA VAL A 2 7.76 -11.04 6.03
C VAL A 2 8.02 -12.13 5.01
N THR A 3 8.30 -13.36 5.50
CA THR A 3 8.35 -14.55 4.65
C THR A 3 6.98 -15.19 4.67
N ILE A 4 6.36 -15.38 3.52
CA ILE A 4 5.06 -16.01 3.39
C ILE A 4 5.28 -17.53 3.29
N THR A 5 4.94 -18.29 4.34
CA THR A 5 5.00 -19.75 4.34
C THR A 5 3.60 -20.34 4.54
N ALA A 6 3.24 -21.33 3.73
CA ALA A 6 2.05 -22.14 3.95
C ALA A 6 2.22 -22.97 5.22
N ALA A 7 1.20 -23.04 6.06
CA ALA A 7 1.21 -23.83 7.28
C ALA A 7 1.31 -25.33 6.96
N THR A 8 2.45 -25.94 7.30
CA THR A 8 2.60 -27.41 7.34
C THR A 8 2.20 -27.94 8.73
N PRO A 9 1.63 -29.17 8.84
CA PRO A 9 1.16 -29.69 10.11
C PRO A 9 2.29 -30.04 11.06
N GLU A 10 2.06 -29.78 12.35
CA GLU A 10 2.99 -29.88 13.48
C GLU A 10 3.64 -31.27 13.65
N PRO A 11 4.92 -31.33 14.05
CA PRO A 11 5.49 -32.44 14.79
C PRO A 11 5.40 -32.20 16.32
N LYS A 12 5.19 -33.30 17.05
CA LYS A 12 4.90 -33.40 18.48
C LYS A 12 5.95 -32.79 19.41
N LYS A 13 5.45 -32.25 20.53
CA LYS A 13 6.13 -31.64 21.67
C LYS A 13 7.31 -32.43 22.23
N THR A 14 8.39 -31.71 22.55
CA THR A 14 9.30 -32.03 23.66
C THR A 14 9.36 -30.82 24.59
N GLU A 15 9.14 -31.06 25.88
CA GLU A 15 9.16 -30.06 26.94
C GLU A 15 10.58 -29.52 27.17
N GLY A 16 10.75 -28.21 27.17
CA GLY A 16 11.96 -27.50 27.54
C GLY A 16 11.61 -26.14 28.15
N GLN A 17 12.16 -25.85 29.32
CA GLN A 17 11.87 -24.74 30.24
C GLN A 17 12.01 -23.34 29.62
N PRO A 18 11.36 -22.30 30.24
CA PRO A 18 11.23 -20.98 29.62
C PRO A 18 12.43 -20.09 29.89
N HIS A 19 13.04 -19.55 28.84
CA HIS A 19 13.89 -18.37 28.92
C HIS A 19 13.02 -17.10 28.90
N ALA A 20 13.14 -16.33 30.00
CA ALA A 20 12.57 -14.98 30.08
C ALA A 20 13.35 -14.03 29.15
N GLY A 21 12.65 -13.46 28.14
CA GLY A 21 13.27 -12.48 27.27
C GLY A 21 12.30 -11.90 26.25
N SER A 22 11.97 -10.63 26.44
CA SER A 22 11.31 -9.69 25.53
C SER A 22 9.82 -9.88 25.22
N ARG A 23 9.00 -9.30 26.10
CA ARG A 23 7.65 -8.86 25.71
C ARG A 23 7.78 -7.60 24.84
N LEU A 24 7.79 -7.75 23.51
CA LEU A 24 7.80 -6.62 22.57
C LEU A 24 6.46 -6.40 21.85
N PHE A 25 5.46 -7.26 22.09
CA PHE A 25 4.14 -7.07 21.48
C PHE A 25 3.05 -7.24 22.55
N PRO A 26 2.29 -6.18 22.89
CA PRO A 26 1.07 -6.36 23.68
C PRO A 26 0.05 -7.10 22.84
N ASN A 27 -0.69 -8.02 23.48
CA ASN A 27 -1.77 -8.81 22.89
C ASN A 27 -2.65 -7.98 21.96
N ALA A 28 -2.77 -8.40 20.69
CA ALA A 28 -3.64 -7.84 19.67
C ALA A 28 -5.16 -7.94 19.98
N ALA A 29 -5.54 -8.37 21.18
CA ALA A 29 -6.93 -8.63 21.53
C ALA A 29 -7.77 -7.38 21.82
N ASN A 30 -7.16 -6.17 21.88
CA ASN A 30 -7.88 -4.92 22.23
C ASN A 30 -7.49 -3.71 21.38
N SER A 31 -6.83 -3.89 20.24
CA SER A 31 -6.71 -2.85 19.24
C SER A 31 -8.04 -2.80 18.47
N GLY A 32 -8.67 -1.64 18.35
CA GLY A 32 -9.85 -1.43 17.51
C GLY A 32 -9.55 -1.56 16.00
N LEU A 33 -8.68 -2.50 15.64
CA LEU A 33 -8.41 -2.91 14.27
C LEU A 33 -9.71 -3.45 13.68
N PRO A 34 -10.10 -3.02 12.49
CA PRO A 34 -11.21 -3.62 11.78
C PRO A 34 -10.97 -5.13 11.68
N LYS A 35 -12.04 -5.92 11.89
CA LYS A 35 -12.01 -7.38 11.71
C LYS A 35 -11.27 -7.70 10.42
N PRO A 36 -10.50 -8.81 10.35
CA PRO A 36 -9.76 -9.18 9.16
C PRO A 36 -10.70 -9.09 7.96
N VAL A 37 -10.33 -8.25 7.01
CA VAL A 37 -11.11 -8.06 5.78
C VAL A 37 -11.13 -9.40 5.09
N ASN A 38 -12.32 -9.95 4.88
CA ASN A 38 -12.45 -11.15 4.07
C ASN A 38 -11.92 -10.81 2.66
N LEU A 39 -10.76 -11.35 2.32
CA LEU A 39 -10.10 -11.11 1.02
C LEU A 39 -10.97 -11.52 -0.18
N ALA A 40 -12.00 -12.35 0.03
CA ALA A 40 -13.00 -12.66 -0.98
C ALA A 40 -13.95 -11.47 -1.25
N ALA A 41 -14.07 -10.53 -0.32
CA ALA A 41 -14.87 -9.31 -0.48
C ALA A 41 -13.97 -8.16 -0.98
N LEU A 42 -13.67 -8.15 -2.27
CA LEU A 42 -12.95 -7.05 -2.90
C LEU A 42 -13.83 -5.81 -2.92
N LEU A 43 -13.30 -4.70 -2.43
CA LEU A 43 -13.99 -3.41 -2.48
C LEU A 43 -14.13 -2.91 -3.93
N CYS A 44 -15.17 -2.14 -4.17
CA CYS A 44 -15.44 -1.52 -5.46
C CYS A 44 -14.26 -0.63 -5.90
N ALA A 45 -13.84 -0.77 -7.15
CA ALA A 45 -12.72 0.01 -7.72
C ALA A 45 -13.10 1.46 -8.07
N THR A 46 -14.36 1.83 -7.93
CA THR A 46 -14.81 3.21 -8.13
C THR A 46 -14.30 4.10 -7.00
N GLU A 47 -13.67 5.20 -7.36
CA GLU A 47 -13.17 6.19 -6.41
C GLU A 47 -14.29 6.68 -5.48
N GLY A 48 -14.02 6.70 -4.17
CA GLY A 48 -14.99 7.09 -3.15
C GLY A 48 -16.08 6.06 -2.84
N CYS A 49 -16.07 4.87 -3.48
CA CYS A 49 -17.02 3.80 -3.19
C CYS A 49 -16.41 2.77 -2.23
N SER A 50 -17.05 2.57 -1.08
CA SER A 50 -16.64 1.60 -0.06
C SER A 50 -17.43 0.29 -0.08
N ASN A 51 -18.31 0.10 -1.07
CA ASN A 51 -19.16 -1.08 -1.17
C ASN A 51 -18.36 -2.31 -1.63
N GLU A 52 -18.81 -3.47 -1.18
CA GLU A 52 -18.29 -4.77 -1.63
C GLU A 52 -18.52 -4.94 -3.14
N ALA A 53 -17.49 -5.41 -3.85
CA ALA A 53 -17.52 -5.57 -5.29
C ALA A 53 -18.05 -6.95 -5.69
N SER A 54 -19.15 -6.97 -6.46
CA SER A 54 -19.81 -8.20 -6.94
C SER A 54 -19.63 -8.44 -8.44
N MET A 55 -19.21 -7.44 -9.20
CA MET A 55 -19.07 -7.50 -10.66
C MET A 55 -17.62 -7.40 -11.10
N GLN A 56 -17.24 -8.17 -12.12
CA GLN A 56 -15.92 -8.10 -12.75
C GLN A 56 -16.02 -7.48 -14.14
N CYS A 57 -14.96 -6.78 -14.57
CA CYS A 57 -14.90 -6.26 -15.93
C CYS A 57 -14.69 -7.42 -16.93
N PRO A 58 -15.62 -7.63 -17.91
CA PRO A 58 -15.48 -8.69 -18.91
C PRO A 58 -14.24 -8.54 -19.80
N MET A 59 -13.81 -7.29 -20.06
CA MET A 59 -12.64 -7.03 -20.88
C MET A 59 -11.35 -7.41 -20.13
N CYS A 60 -11.26 -7.15 -18.81
CA CYS A 60 -10.15 -7.65 -18.00
C CYS A 60 -10.04 -9.17 -18.08
N LEU A 61 -11.16 -9.88 -17.93
CA LEU A 61 -11.19 -11.34 -18.06
C LEU A 61 -10.72 -11.81 -19.43
N LYS A 62 -11.21 -11.17 -20.52
CA LYS A 62 -10.83 -11.52 -21.90
C LYS A 62 -9.34 -11.29 -22.17
N LEU A 63 -8.75 -10.26 -21.62
CA LEU A 63 -7.34 -9.91 -21.81
C LEU A 63 -6.40 -10.71 -20.90
N GLY A 64 -6.92 -11.50 -19.95
CA GLY A 64 -6.11 -12.09 -18.90
C GLY A 64 -5.52 -11.02 -17.95
N ALA A 65 -6.07 -9.80 -18.01
CA ALA A 65 -5.72 -8.74 -17.10
C ALA A 65 -6.35 -9.01 -15.74
N PRO A 66 -5.70 -8.62 -14.66
CA PRO A 66 -6.26 -8.75 -13.33
C PRO A 66 -7.64 -8.09 -13.27
N SER A 67 -8.61 -8.83 -12.72
CA SER A 67 -10.00 -8.43 -12.76
C SER A 67 -10.28 -7.24 -11.86
N THR A 68 -10.45 -6.06 -12.44
CA THR A 68 -11.01 -4.92 -11.71
C THR A 68 -12.48 -5.19 -11.41
N ARG A 69 -12.89 -5.00 -10.17
CA ARG A 69 -14.22 -5.33 -9.68
C ARG A 69 -15.00 -4.08 -9.28
N PHE A 70 -16.32 -4.15 -9.41
CA PHE A 70 -17.25 -3.05 -9.11
C PHE A 70 -18.45 -3.58 -8.32
N CYS A 71 -19.04 -2.74 -7.47
CA CYS A 71 -20.21 -3.14 -6.68
C CYS A 71 -21.51 -3.09 -7.50
N SER A 72 -21.56 -2.29 -8.57
CA SER A 72 -22.76 -2.10 -9.37
C SER A 72 -22.42 -1.69 -10.81
N GLN A 73 -23.41 -1.83 -11.71
CA GLN A 73 -23.29 -1.36 -13.08
C GLN A 73 -23.12 0.17 -13.16
N GLN A 74 -23.68 0.91 -12.22
CA GLN A 74 -23.51 2.36 -12.14
C GLN A 74 -22.06 2.73 -11.83
N CYS A 75 -21.43 2.10 -10.84
CA CYS A 75 -20.01 2.27 -10.54
C CYS A 75 -19.12 1.86 -11.72
N PHE A 76 -19.43 0.74 -12.38
CA PHE A 76 -18.71 0.31 -13.56
C PHE A 76 -18.78 1.34 -14.70
N LYS A 77 -19.98 1.85 -15.03
CA LYS A 77 -20.17 2.86 -16.06
C LYS A 77 -19.51 4.19 -15.70
N GLY A 78 -19.67 4.64 -14.46
CA GLY A 78 -19.07 5.90 -13.97
C GLY A 78 -17.54 5.90 -13.99
N SER A 79 -16.92 4.73 -13.78
CA SER A 79 -15.47 4.57 -13.81
C SER A 79 -14.92 4.16 -15.18
N TRP A 80 -15.78 3.95 -16.18
CA TRP A 80 -15.38 3.33 -17.46
C TRP A 80 -14.28 4.09 -18.19
N ALA A 81 -14.36 5.41 -18.27
CA ALA A 81 -13.38 6.22 -19.00
C ALA A 81 -11.96 6.05 -18.45
N GLN A 82 -11.83 5.97 -17.15
CA GLN A 82 -10.56 5.72 -16.46
C GLN A 82 -10.16 4.24 -16.54
N HIS A 83 -11.10 3.33 -16.29
CA HIS A 83 -10.88 1.90 -16.32
C HIS A 83 -10.51 1.39 -17.73
N ALA A 84 -11.12 1.88 -18.78
CA ALA A 84 -10.79 1.48 -20.16
C ALA A 84 -9.33 1.75 -20.54
N GLN A 85 -8.73 2.80 -19.99
CA GLN A 85 -7.31 3.07 -20.19
C GLN A 85 -6.41 1.97 -19.61
N THR A 86 -6.88 1.25 -18.59
CA THR A 86 -6.13 0.16 -17.98
C THR A 86 -5.94 -0.99 -18.98
N HIS A 87 -6.92 -1.28 -19.81
CA HIS A 87 -6.83 -2.34 -20.82
C HIS A 87 -5.73 -2.05 -21.86
N THR A 88 -5.72 -0.82 -22.37
CA THR A 88 -4.70 -0.40 -23.36
C THR A 88 -3.29 -0.40 -22.73
N ARG A 89 -3.16 0.05 -21.49
CA ARG A 89 -1.86 0.06 -20.77
C ARG A 89 -1.39 -1.36 -20.46
N PHE A 90 -2.30 -2.26 -20.07
CA PHE A 90 -1.97 -3.67 -19.84
C PHE A 90 -1.44 -4.34 -21.09
N GLN A 91 -2.08 -4.14 -22.25
CA GLN A 91 -1.59 -4.65 -23.53
C GLN A 91 -0.20 -4.11 -23.86
N ARG A 92 0.02 -2.80 -23.71
CA ARG A 92 1.33 -2.17 -23.94
C ARG A 92 2.41 -2.65 -22.96
N ALA A 93 2.07 -2.93 -21.69
CA ALA A 93 3.03 -3.43 -20.69
C ALA A 93 3.52 -4.84 -21.02
N GLN A 94 2.67 -5.68 -21.65
CA GLN A 94 3.08 -7.00 -22.12
C GLN A 94 4.11 -6.92 -23.25
N ASP A 95 4.08 -5.83 -24.05
CA ASP A 95 4.99 -5.60 -25.17
C ASP A 95 6.30 -4.90 -24.71
N PHE A 96 6.36 -4.43 -23.44
CA PHE A 96 7.50 -3.68 -22.95
C PHE A 96 8.56 -4.60 -22.33
N VAL A 97 9.60 -4.88 -23.09
CA VAL A 97 10.86 -5.47 -22.58
C VAL A 97 11.95 -4.41 -22.72
N PRO A 98 12.52 -3.86 -21.62
CA PRO A 98 13.66 -2.95 -21.72
C PRO A 98 14.83 -3.71 -22.37
N PRO A 99 15.32 -3.29 -23.54
CA PRO A 99 16.29 -4.09 -24.32
C PRO A 99 17.66 -4.23 -23.67
N THR A 100 17.96 -3.46 -22.62
CA THR A 100 19.27 -3.39 -21.98
C THR A 100 19.27 -3.82 -20.51
N PHE A 101 18.10 -4.03 -19.88
CA PHE A 101 18.04 -4.40 -18.47
C PHE A 101 18.21 -5.91 -18.27
N ARG A 102 19.17 -6.32 -17.44
CA ARG A 102 19.33 -7.71 -17.02
C ARG A 102 18.60 -7.96 -15.72
N TYR A 103 17.59 -8.80 -15.78
CA TYR A 103 16.87 -9.25 -14.58
C TYR A 103 17.74 -10.20 -13.76
N THR A 104 17.80 -9.98 -12.45
CA THR A 104 18.58 -10.82 -11.52
C THR A 104 17.77 -12.01 -10.99
N GLY A 105 16.45 -12.00 -11.16
CA GLY A 105 15.54 -13.05 -10.72
C GLY A 105 14.41 -13.29 -11.71
N THR A 106 13.30 -13.81 -11.20
CA THR A 106 12.14 -14.22 -12.01
C THR A 106 11.09 -13.14 -12.19
N LEU A 107 11.15 -12.06 -11.41
CA LEU A 107 10.19 -10.96 -11.52
C LEU A 107 10.30 -10.23 -12.85
N ARG A 108 9.16 -9.82 -13.35
CA ARG A 108 9.05 -9.01 -14.57
C ARG A 108 8.12 -7.84 -14.31
N PRO A 109 8.31 -6.69 -14.98
CA PRO A 109 7.38 -5.58 -14.91
C PRO A 109 5.96 -6.04 -15.19
N SER A 110 5.05 -5.59 -14.36
CA SER A 110 3.62 -5.84 -14.50
C SER A 110 2.88 -4.53 -14.68
N TYR A 111 1.60 -4.64 -14.95
CA TYR A 111 0.76 -3.49 -15.11
C TYR A 111 0.54 -2.76 -13.77
N VAL A 112 0.66 -1.43 -13.79
CA VAL A 112 0.43 -0.56 -12.63
C VAL A 112 -0.72 0.42 -12.92
N THR A 113 -1.75 0.39 -12.09
CA THR A 113 -2.84 1.37 -12.09
C THR A 113 -2.48 2.52 -11.14
N PRO A 114 -2.25 3.76 -11.60
CA PRO A 114 -2.02 4.87 -10.70
C PRO A 114 -3.22 5.12 -9.79
N ARG A 115 -2.97 5.45 -8.52
CA ARG A 115 -3.98 6.02 -7.61
C ARG A 115 -4.07 7.53 -7.82
N LEU A 116 -5.23 8.09 -7.50
CA LEU A 116 -5.43 9.54 -7.52
C LEU A 116 -5.43 10.08 -6.10
N PRO A 117 -4.82 11.26 -5.88
CA PRO A 117 -4.90 11.94 -4.59
C PRO A 117 -6.34 12.29 -4.22
N SER A 118 -6.81 11.83 -3.06
CA SER A 118 -8.17 12.14 -2.59
C SER A 118 -8.32 13.64 -2.31
N PRO A 119 -9.37 14.29 -2.80
CA PRO A 119 -9.69 15.67 -2.44
C PRO A 119 -10.26 15.81 -1.02
N ALA A 120 -10.67 14.71 -0.40
CA ALA A 120 -11.37 14.70 0.89
C ALA A 120 -10.45 14.91 2.11
N VAL A 121 -9.13 14.85 1.93
CA VAL A 121 -8.16 14.97 3.01
C VAL A 121 -7.15 16.09 2.74
N PRO A 122 -6.56 16.69 3.80
CA PRO A 122 -5.42 17.59 3.65
C PRO A 122 -4.27 16.90 2.90
N ARG A 123 -3.64 17.63 2.00
CA ARG A 123 -2.63 17.09 1.08
C ARG A 123 -1.30 17.83 1.22
N PRO A 124 -0.16 17.14 1.09
CA PRO A 124 1.14 17.80 0.97
C PRO A 124 1.23 18.59 -0.37
N ASP A 125 2.19 19.47 -0.47
CA ASP A 125 2.39 20.37 -1.61
C ASP A 125 2.60 19.64 -2.95
N TYR A 126 3.20 18.46 -2.91
CA TYR A 126 3.46 17.64 -4.09
C TYR A 126 2.28 16.77 -4.56
N ALA A 127 1.20 16.70 -3.79
CA ALA A 127 0.11 15.74 -4.04
C ALA A 127 -0.50 15.86 -5.46
N LEU A 128 -0.54 17.05 -6.03
CA LEU A 128 -1.07 17.29 -7.38
C LEU A 128 0.02 17.43 -8.45
N THR A 129 1.17 17.95 -8.08
CA THR A 129 2.25 18.31 -9.03
C THR A 129 3.34 17.24 -9.13
N GLY A 130 3.47 16.39 -8.12
CA GLY A 130 4.60 15.48 -7.96
C GLY A 130 5.88 16.12 -7.41
N ASN A 131 5.90 17.45 -7.21
CA ASN A 131 7.08 18.19 -6.83
C ASN A 131 7.06 18.58 -5.35
N PRO A 132 7.92 18.00 -4.48
CA PRO A 132 7.98 18.31 -3.05
C PRO A 132 8.80 19.61 -2.80
N VAL A 133 8.24 20.76 -3.15
CA VAL A 133 8.90 22.06 -3.08
C VAL A 133 9.37 22.39 -1.67
N SER A 134 8.53 22.14 -0.66
CA SER A 134 8.88 22.42 0.75
C SER A 134 10.04 21.55 1.24
N GLU A 135 10.14 20.30 0.80
CA GLU A 135 11.26 19.41 1.12
C GLU A 135 12.54 19.89 0.42
N ASP A 136 12.47 20.18 -0.86
CA ASP A 136 13.63 20.63 -1.64
C ASP A 136 14.21 21.93 -1.07
N GLN A 137 13.36 22.85 -0.60
CA GLN A 137 13.80 24.06 0.10
C GLN A 137 14.46 23.76 1.45
N SER A 138 13.99 22.73 2.17
CA SER A 138 14.54 22.38 3.48
C SER A 138 15.89 21.67 3.45
N LYS A 139 16.29 21.08 2.33
CA LYS A 139 17.58 20.36 2.15
C LYS A 139 18.80 21.23 2.46
N PHE A 140 18.67 22.53 2.35
CA PHE A 140 19.76 23.49 2.63
C PHE A 140 19.79 23.96 4.10
N GLN A 141 18.85 23.53 4.93
CA GLN A 141 18.87 23.85 6.35
C GLN A 141 19.89 22.97 7.08
N ARG A 142 20.93 23.61 7.63
CA ARG A 142 22.04 22.92 8.34
C ARG A 142 21.73 22.62 9.81
N ILE A 143 20.65 23.14 10.34
CA ILE A 143 20.29 23.03 11.76
C ILE A 143 19.16 22.05 11.91
N ALA A 144 19.35 21.02 12.73
CA ALA A 144 18.29 20.08 13.06
C ALA A 144 17.14 20.81 13.78
N PRO A 145 15.88 20.59 13.37
CA PRO A 145 14.75 21.23 14.01
C PRO A 145 14.55 20.71 15.43
N VAL A 146 14.28 21.63 16.36
CA VAL A 146 13.82 21.28 17.70
C VAL A 146 12.30 21.37 17.72
N PHE A 147 11.64 20.24 18.00
CA PHE A 147 10.19 20.17 17.96
C PHE A 147 9.55 20.61 19.28
N THR A 148 8.46 21.34 19.19
CA THR A 148 7.59 21.65 20.32
C THR A 148 6.80 20.41 20.75
N PRO A 149 6.27 20.34 22.00
CA PRO A 149 5.40 19.22 22.42
C PRO A 149 4.24 18.95 21.49
N ALA A 150 3.56 20.00 20.98
CA ALA A 150 2.45 19.85 20.04
C ALA A 150 2.87 19.24 18.70
N GLN A 151 4.07 19.57 18.22
CA GLN A 151 4.64 18.94 17.02
C GLN A 151 4.95 17.47 17.26
N VAL A 152 5.51 17.12 18.41
CA VAL A 152 5.77 15.73 18.79
C VAL A 152 4.47 14.93 18.85
N ASP A 153 3.38 15.49 19.38
CA ASP A 153 2.08 14.80 19.44
C ASP A 153 1.48 14.59 18.03
N SER A 154 1.66 15.55 17.12
CA SER A 154 1.27 15.40 15.70
C SER A 154 2.08 14.28 15.02
N ILE A 155 3.37 14.20 15.25
CA ILE A 155 4.23 13.12 14.75
C ILE A 155 3.76 11.76 15.30
N ARG A 156 3.47 11.68 16.60
CA ARG A 156 2.95 10.46 17.23
C ARG A 156 1.62 10.01 16.65
N ALA A 157 0.73 10.96 16.32
CA ALA A 157 -0.55 10.64 15.67
C ALA A 157 -0.35 10.08 14.27
N ALA A 158 0.50 10.69 13.44
CA ALA A 158 0.87 10.18 12.13
C ALA A 158 1.55 8.80 12.22
N ALA A 159 2.42 8.61 13.24
CA ALA A 159 3.09 7.36 13.52
C ALA A 159 2.08 6.23 13.83
N ARG A 160 1.09 6.49 14.66
CA ARG A 160 0.04 5.49 14.96
C ARG A 160 -0.73 5.10 13.70
N LEU A 161 -1.16 6.08 12.90
CA LEU A 161 -1.85 5.82 11.64
C LEU A 161 -1.00 4.99 10.68
N GLY A 162 0.28 5.33 10.53
CA GLY A 162 1.23 4.56 9.70
C GLY A 162 1.40 3.12 10.21
N ARG A 163 1.51 2.92 11.53
CA ARG A 163 1.61 1.59 12.13
C ARG A 163 0.36 0.74 11.88
N GLU A 164 -0.82 1.30 12.10
CA GLU A 164 -2.10 0.61 11.86
C GLU A 164 -2.27 0.25 10.39
N ALA A 165 -1.88 1.14 9.47
CA ALA A 165 -1.92 0.89 8.03
C ALA A 165 -0.94 -0.22 7.61
N LEU A 166 0.24 -0.28 8.25
CA LEU A 166 1.22 -1.34 8.02
C LEU A 166 0.71 -2.69 8.55
N ASP A 167 0.07 -2.72 9.72
CA ASP A 167 -0.53 -3.93 10.27
C ASP A 167 -1.64 -4.47 9.36
N LEU A 168 -2.46 -3.57 8.77
CA LEU A 168 -3.44 -3.96 7.74
C LEU A 168 -2.75 -4.58 6.53
N ALA A 169 -1.69 -3.95 5.99
CA ALA A 169 -0.94 -4.48 4.86
C ALA A 169 -0.36 -5.87 5.17
N ALA A 170 0.22 -6.05 6.36
CA ALA A 170 0.78 -7.32 6.82
C ALA A 170 -0.26 -8.45 6.83
N HIS A 171 -1.45 -8.17 7.35
CA HIS A 171 -2.55 -9.16 7.37
C HIS A 171 -3.04 -9.55 5.96
N MET A 172 -2.86 -8.67 4.98
CA MET A 172 -3.24 -8.92 3.59
C MET A 172 -2.13 -9.60 2.77
N CYS A 173 -0.89 -9.63 3.25
CA CYS A 173 0.22 -10.30 2.59
C CYS A 173 0.12 -11.82 2.75
N VAL A 174 -0.73 -12.44 1.95
CA VAL A 174 -0.94 -13.90 1.90
C VAL A 174 -0.77 -14.40 0.47
N PRO A 175 -0.44 -15.69 0.24
CA PRO A 175 -0.35 -16.25 -1.11
C PRO A 175 -1.64 -16.01 -1.91
N GLY A 176 -1.49 -15.53 -3.14
CA GLY A 176 -2.61 -15.18 -4.03
C GLY A 176 -3.11 -13.75 -3.90
N ALA A 177 -2.72 -13.00 -2.86
CA ALA A 177 -3.08 -11.59 -2.73
C ALA A 177 -2.41 -10.75 -3.83
N LEU A 178 -3.13 -9.74 -4.32
CA LEU A 178 -2.58 -8.78 -5.29
C LEU A 178 -2.00 -7.57 -4.56
N PRO A 179 -0.74 -7.20 -4.80
CA PRO A 179 -0.15 -5.97 -4.26
C PRO A 179 -0.99 -4.72 -4.52
N ASP A 180 -1.66 -4.62 -5.67
CA ASP A 180 -2.59 -3.53 -5.99
C ASP A 180 -3.80 -3.48 -5.06
N ASP A 181 -4.34 -4.64 -4.64
CA ASP A 181 -5.45 -4.69 -3.69
C ASP A 181 -5.02 -4.30 -2.28
N ILE A 182 -3.80 -4.69 -1.88
CA ILE A 182 -3.19 -4.27 -0.61
C ILE A 182 -3.03 -2.74 -0.61
N ASP A 183 -2.46 -2.17 -1.67
CA ASP A 183 -2.31 -0.72 -1.84
C ASP A 183 -3.65 0.00 -1.77
N ARG A 184 -4.69 -0.53 -2.43
CA ARG A 184 -6.02 0.05 -2.39
C ARG A 184 -6.61 0.07 -0.99
N ALA A 185 -6.51 -1.03 -0.26
CA ALA A 185 -7.02 -1.14 1.10
C ALA A 185 -6.31 -0.16 2.05
N VAL A 186 -4.98 -0.09 1.97
CA VAL A 186 -4.18 0.85 2.77
C VAL A 186 -4.48 2.31 2.41
N HIS A 187 -4.63 2.63 1.11
CA HIS A 187 -5.05 3.95 0.67
C HIS A 187 -6.37 4.36 1.32
N GLN A 188 -7.39 3.50 1.20
CA GLN A 188 -8.72 3.77 1.78
C GLN A 188 -8.68 3.89 3.30
N TYR A 189 -7.88 3.06 3.96
CA TYR A 189 -7.70 3.08 5.41
C TYR A 189 -7.14 4.42 5.90
N ILE A 190 -6.08 4.91 5.26
CA ILE A 190 -5.42 6.17 5.60
C ILE A 190 -6.37 7.35 5.33
N VAL A 191 -7.01 7.38 4.15
CA VAL A 191 -7.93 8.47 3.74
C VAL A 191 -9.15 8.53 4.65
N ALA A 192 -9.75 7.40 5.02
CA ALA A 192 -10.91 7.35 5.92
C ALA A 192 -10.59 7.90 7.33
N ARG A 193 -9.31 7.97 7.71
CA ARG A 193 -8.84 8.55 8.97
C ARG A 193 -8.30 9.97 8.84
N GLY A 194 -8.60 10.64 7.73
CA GLY A 194 -8.19 12.03 7.47
C GLY A 194 -6.72 12.18 7.08
N GLY A 195 -6.02 11.07 6.82
CA GLY A 195 -4.63 11.08 6.40
C GLY A 195 -4.44 11.04 4.89
N TYR A 196 -3.25 11.37 4.43
CA TYR A 196 -2.81 11.24 3.05
C TYR A 196 -1.64 10.23 3.01
N PRO A 197 -1.66 9.22 2.12
CA PRO A 197 -0.52 8.31 1.95
C PRO A 197 0.63 9.08 1.28
N SER A 198 1.71 9.31 2.02
CA SER A 198 2.77 10.25 1.62
C SER A 198 3.54 9.80 0.38
N THR A 199 3.58 8.52 0.06
CA THR A 199 4.21 7.99 -1.16
C THR A 199 3.45 8.39 -2.42
N LEU A 200 2.12 8.60 -2.32
CA LEU A 200 1.29 8.86 -3.48
C LEU A 200 1.66 10.18 -4.15
N ASN A 201 1.99 10.10 -5.42
CA ASN A 201 2.48 11.18 -6.26
C ASN A 201 3.74 11.90 -5.77
N TYR A 202 4.43 11.38 -4.72
CA TYR A 202 5.74 11.88 -4.36
C TYR A 202 6.72 11.60 -5.50
N ARG A 203 7.25 12.65 -6.14
CA ARG A 203 8.11 12.56 -7.34
C ARG A 203 7.52 11.67 -8.45
N GLY A 204 6.17 11.65 -8.55
CA GLY A 204 5.45 10.87 -9.56
C GLY A 204 5.22 9.40 -9.17
N PHE A 205 5.49 8.98 -7.93
CA PHE A 205 5.22 7.60 -7.51
C PHE A 205 3.72 7.29 -7.56
N PRO A 206 3.29 6.21 -8.23
CA PRO A 206 1.88 6.04 -8.61
C PRO A 206 1.00 5.37 -7.55
N LYS A 207 1.55 5.00 -6.38
CA LYS A 207 0.88 4.19 -5.37
C LYS A 207 0.96 4.80 -3.98
N SER A 208 0.17 4.27 -3.05
CA SER A 208 0.02 4.78 -1.69
C SER A 208 1.00 4.16 -0.69
N LEU A 209 1.65 3.07 -1.08
CA LEU A 209 2.71 2.41 -0.32
C LEU A 209 3.69 1.74 -1.28
N CYS A 210 4.84 1.29 -0.78
CA CYS A 210 5.75 0.45 -1.54
C CYS A 210 5.60 -1.02 -1.12
N ILE A 211 5.63 -1.93 -2.10
CA ILE A 211 5.73 -3.39 -1.87
C ILE A 211 6.87 -3.91 -2.72
N SER A 212 7.96 -4.28 -2.05
CA SER A 212 9.16 -4.82 -2.69
C SER A 212 9.21 -6.33 -2.49
N ILE A 213 9.22 -7.09 -3.58
CA ILE A 213 9.13 -8.54 -3.57
C ILE A 213 10.46 -9.11 -4.04
N ASN A 214 10.99 -10.09 -3.32
CA ASN A 214 12.20 -10.86 -3.66
C ASN A 214 13.39 -9.96 -4.04
N GLU A 215 13.81 -9.97 -5.31
CA GLU A 215 14.94 -9.20 -5.83
C GLU A 215 14.70 -7.68 -5.97
N VAL A 216 13.49 -7.19 -5.74
CA VAL A 216 13.22 -5.75 -5.69
C VAL A 216 13.73 -5.18 -4.37
N VAL A 217 14.84 -4.43 -4.45
CA VAL A 217 15.58 -3.95 -3.26
C VAL A 217 14.76 -2.96 -2.44
N CYS A 218 14.10 -1.98 -3.09
CA CYS A 218 13.28 -0.96 -2.43
C CYS A 218 12.34 -0.29 -3.43
N HIS A 219 11.39 0.49 -2.91
CA HIS A 219 10.42 1.29 -3.66
C HIS A 219 9.65 0.48 -4.72
N GLY A 220 9.40 -0.80 -4.44
CA GLY A 220 8.60 -1.65 -5.31
C GLY A 220 7.21 -1.04 -5.51
N ILE A 221 6.76 -0.95 -6.76
CA ILE A 221 5.46 -0.40 -7.11
C ILE A 221 4.43 -1.53 -7.03
N PRO A 222 3.41 -1.44 -6.15
CA PRO A 222 2.33 -2.41 -6.10
C PRO A 222 1.71 -2.64 -7.46
N ASP A 223 1.75 -3.88 -7.93
CA ASP A 223 1.29 -4.31 -9.23
C ASP A 223 0.25 -5.45 -9.12
N MET A 224 0.03 -6.13 -10.22
CA MET A 224 -0.99 -7.16 -10.36
C MET A 224 -0.42 -8.59 -10.35
N ARG A 225 0.86 -8.79 -10.04
CA ARG A 225 1.42 -10.11 -9.83
C ARG A 225 0.93 -10.66 -8.49
N PRO A 226 0.21 -11.79 -8.44
CA PRO A 226 -0.18 -12.38 -7.16
C PRO A 226 1.05 -12.77 -6.33
N LEU A 227 1.00 -12.52 -5.03
CA LEU A 227 1.99 -13.04 -4.09
C LEU A 227 2.00 -14.56 -4.13
N GLN A 228 3.19 -15.15 -4.07
CA GLN A 228 3.39 -16.60 -4.10
C GLN A 228 3.88 -17.09 -2.74
N ASP A 229 3.62 -18.35 -2.43
CA ASP A 229 4.23 -18.99 -1.27
C ASP A 229 5.76 -19.01 -1.41
N GLY A 230 6.47 -18.57 -0.36
CA GLY A 230 7.91 -18.39 -0.37
C GLY A 230 8.41 -17.03 -0.84
N ASP A 231 7.53 -16.10 -1.29
CA ASP A 231 7.95 -14.72 -1.55
C ASP A 231 8.44 -14.04 -0.26
N ILE A 232 9.54 -13.31 -0.38
CA ILE A 232 9.99 -12.35 0.63
C ILE A 232 9.35 -11.01 0.28
N VAL A 233 8.59 -10.44 1.20
CA VAL A 233 7.85 -9.19 0.96
C VAL A 233 8.28 -8.13 1.96
N ASN A 234 8.72 -6.98 1.44
CA ASN A 234 8.94 -5.78 2.23
C ASN A 234 7.83 -4.77 1.91
N VAL A 235 7.23 -4.19 2.95
CA VAL A 235 6.18 -3.18 2.83
C VAL A 235 6.62 -1.90 3.53
N ASP A 236 6.56 -0.76 2.80
CA ASP A 236 6.87 0.57 3.31
C ASP A 236 5.62 1.43 3.29
N VAL A 237 5.21 1.94 4.45
CA VAL A 237 4.04 2.81 4.61
C VAL A 237 4.46 4.14 5.21
N THR A 238 4.02 5.23 4.61
CA THR A 238 4.20 6.58 5.14
C THR A 238 2.87 7.32 5.10
N ALA A 239 2.44 7.86 6.24
CA ALA A 239 1.20 8.60 6.37
C ALA A 239 1.47 10.08 6.72
N PHE A 240 0.78 10.97 6.03
CA PHE A 240 0.73 12.39 6.33
C PHE A 240 -0.60 12.71 7.02
N LEU A 241 -0.54 13.35 8.18
CA LEU A 241 -1.68 13.97 8.84
C LEU A 241 -1.48 15.47 8.89
N ASN A 242 -2.51 16.22 8.47
CA ASN A 242 -2.47 17.67 8.60
C ASN A 242 -2.67 18.05 10.07
N GLY A 243 -1.56 18.12 10.79
CA GLY A 243 -1.52 18.77 12.09
C GLY A 243 -1.24 20.27 11.92
N PRO A 244 -1.14 21.02 13.01
CA PRO A 244 -0.74 22.42 12.99
C PRO A 244 0.64 22.67 12.33
N PHE A 245 1.36 21.60 12.02
CA PHE A 245 2.70 21.62 11.42
C PHE A 245 2.81 20.59 10.29
N PRO A 246 2.29 20.88 9.09
CA PRO A 246 2.16 19.91 7.99
C PRO A 246 3.50 19.32 7.49
N ARG A 247 4.63 19.97 7.76
CA ARG A 247 5.96 19.47 7.34
C ARG A 247 6.49 18.29 8.17
N LEU A 248 5.84 17.93 9.29
CA LEU A 248 6.38 17.01 10.30
C LEU A 248 5.51 15.77 10.52
N SER A 249 4.48 15.58 9.71
CA SER A 249 3.44 14.57 9.96
C SER A 249 3.62 13.27 9.18
N SER A 250 4.77 13.05 8.54
CA SER A 250 5.04 11.82 7.81
C SER A 250 5.99 10.92 8.59
N VAL A 251 5.61 9.66 8.79
CA VAL A 251 6.43 8.63 9.44
C VAL A 251 6.45 7.40 8.56
N LEU A 252 7.65 6.89 8.30
CA LEU A 252 7.89 5.71 7.49
C LEU A 252 7.97 4.47 8.39
N TYR A 253 7.29 3.40 7.99
CA TYR A 253 7.34 2.09 8.63
C TYR A 253 7.72 1.01 7.63
N PHE A 254 8.45 -0.01 8.12
CA PHE A 254 8.88 -1.19 7.38
C PHE A 254 8.37 -2.46 8.06
N LEU A 255 8.07 -3.47 7.26
CA LEU A 255 7.84 -4.86 7.67
C LEU A 255 8.97 -5.74 7.19
#